data_9d0a697de25706a2e1ae5bd563608132
#
_entry.id   9d0a697de25706a2e1ae5bd563608132
#
_cell.length_a   1.000
_cell.length_b   1.000
_cell.length_c   1.000
_cell.angle_alpha   90.00
_cell.angle_beta   90.00
_cell.angle_gamma   90.00
#
_symmetry.space_group_name_H-M   'P 1'
#
loop_
_entity.id
_entity.type
_entity.pdbx_description
1 polymer ?
#
loop_
_entity_poly.entity_id
_entity_poly.type
_entity_poly.pdbx_seq_one_letter_code
_entity_poly.pdbx_strand_id
1 'polypeptide(L)'
;RQKYSARAIVAEFFGVSEYEIRKAIKLTRLIPELQTVLEDSPQKLNLACADLIADYDPESQRAFVEMCGIKGYQLNKATVQRIVRRCPPPAADKQLIFAAWREARAEADKRLSAPSKKISFDRKKFAPYLDKLGSDQEIEALFLEFLRERVR
;
A
#
# COMPACT_ATOMS: atom_id res chain seq x y z
N ARG A 1 -32.60 -26.08 -13.71
CA ARG A 1 -32.16 -25.93 -12.30
C ARG A 1 -30.89 -25.12 -12.29
N GLN A 2 -30.98 -23.84 -11.95
CA GLN A 2 -29.83 -22.98 -11.72
C GLN A 2 -29.06 -23.53 -10.51
N LYS A 3 -27.85 -24.07 -10.74
CA LYS A 3 -26.96 -24.50 -9.66
C LYS A 3 -26.36 -23.23 -9.04
N TYR A 4 -26.96 -22.74 -7.98
CA TYR A 4 -26.32 -21.70 -7.16
C TYR A 4 -25.05 -22.30 -6.54
N SER A 5 -23.93 -21.60 -6.65
CA SER A 5 -22.72 -21.99 -5.95
C SER A 5 -22.94 -21.81 -4.44
N ALA A 6 -22.30 -22.65 -3.62
CA ALA A 6 -22.37 -22.48 -2.15
C ALA A 6 -21.97 -21.04 -1.73
N ARG A 7 -21.04 -20.41 -2.47
CA ARG A 7 -20.63 -19.03 -2.24
C ARG A 7 -21.73 -18.02 -2.53
N ALA A 8 -22.53 -18.24 -3.59
CA ALA A 8 -23.66 -17.37 -3.93
C ALA A 8 -24.71 -17.40 -2.81
N ILE A 9 -25.03 -18.60 -2.27
CA ILE A 9 -25.99 -18.76 -1.17
C ILE A 9 -25.49 -18.02 0.08
N VAL A 10 -24.20 -18.18 0.44
CA VAL A 10 -23.60 -17.50 1.59
C VAL A 10 -23.55 -15.98 1.38
N ALA A 11 -23.20 -15.52 0.19
CA ALA A 11 -23.16 -14.11 -0.16
C ALA A 11 -24.52 -13.44 -0.02
N GLU A 12 -25.56 -14.10 -0.53
CA GLU A 12 -26.97 -13.65 -0.40
C GLU A 12 -27.40 -13.59 1.07
N PHE A 13 -27.09 -14.63 1.85
CA PHE A 13 -27.44 -14.69 3.27
C PHE A 13 -26.83 -13.54 4.10
N PHE A 14 -25.57 -13.19 3.82
CA PHE A 14 -24.88 -12.11 4.51
C PHE A 14 -25.04 -10.72 3.86
N GLY A 15 -25.72 -10.62 2.72
CA GLY A 15 -25.90 -9.37 1.99
C GLY A 15 -24.61 -8.79 1.42
N VAL A 16 -23.64 -9.65 1.08
CA VAL A 16 -22.32 -9.29 0.53
C VAL A 16 -22.12 -9.89 -0.86
N SER A 17 -21.10 -9.48 -1.59
CA SER A 17 -20.76 -10.03 -2.89
C SER A 17 -20.04 -11.39 -2.76
N GLU A 18 -20.16 -12.26 -3.78
CA GLU A 18 -19.36 -13.49 -3.86
C GLU A 18 -17.86 -13.23 -3.85
N TYR A 19 -17.43 -12.04 -4.32
CA TYR A 19 -16.04 -11.61 -4.28
C TYR A 19 -15.55 -11.40 -2.84
N GLU A 20 -16.37 -10.80 -1.99
CA GLU A 20 -16.07 -10.61 -0.56
C GLU A 20 -15.99 -11.94 0.18
N ILE A 21 -16.91 -12.85 -0.11
CA ILE A 21 -16.87 -14.22 0.43
C ILE A 21 -15.57 -14.94 0.01
N ARG A 22 -15.18 -14.81 -1.26
CA ARG A 22 -13.92 -15.39 -1.75
C ARG A 22 -12.70 -14.83 -1.02
N LYS A 23 -12.66 -13.53 -0.80
CA LYS A 23 -11.60 -12.88 -0.01
C LYS A 23 -11.58 -13.37 1.43
N ALA A 24 -12.74 -13.43 2.08
CA ALA A 24 -12.83 -13.92 3.45
C ALA A 24 -12.33 -15.37 3.57
N ILE A 25 -12.73 -16.26 2.67
CA ILE A 25 -12.22 -17.64 2.61
C ILE A 25 -10.69 -17.66 2.40
N LYS A 26 -10.15 -16.78 1.55
CA LYS A 26 -8.72 -16.72 1.30
C LYS A 26 -7.94 -16.31 2.56
N LEU A 27 -8.46 -15.36 3.33
CA LEU A 27 -7.84 -14.91 4.57
C LEU A 27 -7.76 -16.01 5.66
N THR A 28 -8.61 -17.03 5.61
CA THR A 28 -8.50 -18.19 6.52
C THR A 28 -7.26 -19.04 6.28
N ARG A 29 -6.54 -18.82 5.17
CA ARG A 29 -5.25 -19.48 4.89
C ARG A 29 -4.06 -18.80 5.59
N LEU A 30 -4.28 -17.65 6.19
CA LEU A 30 -3.24 -17.01 7.00
C LEU A 30 -2.99 -17.83 8.25
N ILE A 31 -1.73 -17.89 8.67
CA ILE A 31 -1.37 -18.48 9.97
C ILE A 31 -1.98 -17.65 11.10
N PRO A 32 -2.27 -18.27 12.27
CA PRO A 32 -2.97 -17.60 13.38
C PRO A 32 -2.32 -16.28 13.81
N GLU A 33 -0.99 -16.22 13.78
CA GLU A 33 -0.24 -15.02 14.16
C GLU A 33 -0.54 -13.83 13.24
N LEU A 34 -0.67 -14.06 11.92
CA LEU A 34 -1.04 -13.01 10.96
C LEU A 34 -2.52 -12.64 11.06
N GLN A 35 -3.40 -13.59 11.38
CA GLN A 35 -4.81 -13.30 11.65
C GLN A 35 -4.93 -12.38 12.86
N THR A 36 -4.23 -12.68 13.95
CA THR A 36 -4.19 -11.82 15.15
C THR A 36 -3.66 -10.42 14.82
N VAL A 37 -2.57 -10.30 14.03
CA VAL A 37 -2.04 -8.99 13.63
C VAL A 37 -3.05 -8.21 12.77
N LEU A 38 -3.78 -8.90 11.89
CA LEU A 38 -4.80 -8.27 11.04
C LEU A 38 -5.99 -7.73 11.84
N GLU A 39 -6.40 -8.45 12.89
CA GLU A 39 -7.51 -8.07 13.78
C GLU A 39 -7.10 -6.97 14.76
N ASP A 40 -5.99 -7.13 15.45
CA ASP A 40 -5.57 -6.26 16.55
C ASP A 40 -4.80 -5.02 16.08
N SER A 41 -4.18 -5.09 14.91
CA SER A 41 -3.28 -4.05 14.41
C SER A 41 -3.42 -3.83 12.90
N PRO A 42 -4.59 -3.44 12.39
CA PRO A 42 -4.85 -3.27 10.95
C PRO A 42 -3.95 -2.21 10.29
N GLN A 43 -3.35 -1.31 11.09
CA GLN A 43 -2.33 -0.37 10.64
C GLN A 43 -1.01 -1.06 10.29
N LYS A 44 -0.67 -2.20 10.93
CA LYS A 44 0.56 -2.96 10.63
C LYS A 44 0.40 -3.89 9.44
N LEU A 45 -0.78 -4.51 9.33
CA LEU A 45 -1.15 -5.44 8.27
C LEU A 45 -2.59 -5.15 7.82
N ASN A 46 -2.75 -4.57 6.65
CA ASN A 46 -4.08 -4.31 6.10
C ASN A 46 -4.58 -5.48 5.23
N LEU A 47 -5.89 -5.51 4.97
CA LEU A 47 -6.56 -6.56 4.17
C LEU A 47 -5.94 -6.75 2.78
N ALA A 48 -5.43 -5.68 2.14
CA ALA A 48 -4.83 -5.78 0.81
C ALA A 48 -3.47 -6.48 0.83
N CYS A 49 -2.70 -6.34 1.91
CA CYS A 49 -1.46 -7.08 2.14
C CYS A 49 -1.76 -8.52 2.53
N ALA A 50 -2.70 -8.73 3.45
CA ALA A 50 -3.13 -10.03 3.92
C ALA A 50 -3.61 -10.93 2.76
N ASP A 51 -4.38 -10.38 1.82
CA ASP A 51 -4.83 -11.09 0.61
C ASP A 51 -3.67 -11.62 -0.26
N LEU A 52 -2.60 -10.84 -0.39
CA LEU A 52 -1.40 -11.27 -1.13
C LEU A 52 -0.58 -12.31 -0.35
N ILE A 53 -0.48 -12.17 0.97
CA ILE A 53 0.30 -13.04 1.85
C ILE A 53 -0.39 -14.41 2.00
N ALA A 54 -1.71 -14.47 1.95
CA ALA A 54 -2.49 -15.70 2.09
C ALA A 54 -2.23 -16.74 0.97
N ASP A 55 -1.54 -16.38 -0.11
CA ASP A 55 -1.12 -17.30 -1.16
C ASP A 55 0.19 -18.04 -0.83
N TYR A 56 0.93 -17.60 0.18
CA TYR A 56 2.15 -18.26 0.65
C TYR A 56 1.83 -19.42 1.60
N ASP A 57 2.74 -20.38 1.64
CA ASP A 57 2.70 -21.45 2.63
C ASP A 57 2.96 -20.91 4.05
N PRO A 58 2.63 -21.68 5.10
CA PRO A 58 2.77 -21.25 6.48
C PRO A 58 4.20 -20.88 6.88
N GLU A 59 5.22 -21.53 6.31
CA GLU A 59 6.60 -21.27 6.63
C GLU A 59 7.05 -19.91 6.06
N SER A 60 6.70 -19.65 4.80
CA SER A 60 6.96 -18.35 4.15
C SER A 60 6.19 -17.20 4.83
N GLN A 61 4.99 -17.47 5.32
CA GLN A 61 4.17 -16.46 6.02
C GLN A 61 4.83 -15.98 7.33
N ARG A 62 5.66 -16.79 8.01
CA ARG A 62 6.38 -16.41 9.22
C ARG A 62 7.32 -15.23 9.00
N ALA A 63 7.89 -15.07 7.81
CA ALA A 63 8.69 -13.90 7.48
C ALA A 63 7.90 -12.59 7.60
N PHE A 64 6.64 -12.60 7.19
CA PHE A 64 5.76 -11.43 7.28
C PHE A 64 5.33 -11.14 8.74
N VAL A 65 5.18 -12.17 9.61
CA VAL A 65 4.98 -11.97 11.05
C VAL A 65 6.14 -11.18 11.65
N GLU A 66 7.37 -11.57 11.34
CA GLU A 66 8.56 -10.88 11.83
C GLU A 66 8.63 -9.43 11.36
N MET A 67 8.26 -9.17 10.10
CA MET A 67 8.19 -7.79 9.57
C MET A 67 7.15 -6.95 10.32
N CYS A 68 5.98 -7.52 10.62
CA CYS A 68 4.94 -6.86 11.42
C CYS A 68 5.37 -6.61 12.87
N GLY A 69 6.31 -7.41 13.40
CA GLY A 69 6.89 -7.24 14.72
C GLY A 69 7.86 -6.05 14.83
N ILE A 70 8.36 -5.51 13.71
CA ILE A 70 9.29 -4.39 13.73
C ILE A 70 8.58 -3.12 14.21
N LYS A 71 9.14 -2.48 15.26
CA LYS A 71 8.57 -1.27 15.84
C LYS A 71 8.49 -0.14 14.81
N GLY A 72 7.32 0.47 14.70
CA GLY A 72 7.09 1.60 13.79
C GLY A 72 7.03 1.23 12.31
N TYR A 73 7.05 -0.08 11.96
CA TYR A 73 6.93 -0.52 10.58
C TYR A 73 5.50 -0.97 10.26
N GLN A 74 5.06 -0.62 9.06
CA GLN A 74 3.77 -1.00 8.51
C GLN A 74 3.99 -1.65 7.14
N LEU A 75 3.41 -2.82 6.93
CA LEU A 75 3.39 -3.45 5.62
C LEU A 75 2.45 -2.69 4.68
N ASN A 76 2.98 -2.23 3.56
CA ASN A 76 2.17 -1.61 2.52
C ASN A 76 2.06 -2.52 1.29
N LYS A 77 0.98 -2.35 0.55
CA LYS A 77 0.66 -3.18 -0.63
C LYS A 77 1.78 -3.16 -1.67
N ALA A 78 2.40 -2.01 -1.92
CA ALA A 78 3.46 -1.88 -2.92
C ALA A 78 4.70 -2.71 -2.55
N THR A 79 5.09 -2.70 -1.27
CA THR A 79 6.19 -3.53 -0.76
C THR A 79 5.87 -5.02 -0.89
N VAL A 80 4.67 -5.45 -0.44
CA VAL A 80 4.26 -6.86 -0.55
C VAL A 80 4.19 -7.31 -2.01
N GLN A 81 3.65 -6.49 -2.91
CA GLN A 81 3.64 -6.81 -4.35
C GLN A 81 5.04 -6.99 -4.94
N ARG A 82 6.04 -6.22 -4.49
CA ARG A 82 7.43 -6.39 -4.93
C ARG A 82 8.02 -7.69 -4.41
N ILE A 83 7.74 -8.04 -3.15
CA ILE A 83 8.15 -9.32 -2.57
C ILE A 83 7.54 -10.46 -3.40
N VAL A 84 6.24 -10.42 -3.68
CA VAL A 84 5.54 -11.44 -4.49
C VAL A 84 6.13 -11.60 -5.89
N ARG A 85 6.52 -10.49 -6.54
CA ARG A 85 7.16 -10.54 -7.87
C ARG A 85 8.53 -11.20 -7.85
N ARG A 86 9.29 -11.02 -6.78
CA ARG A 86 10.65 -11.56 -6.65
C ARG A 86 10.66 -12.96 -6.06
N CYS A 87 9.76 -13.21 -5.16
CA CYS A 87 9.59 -14.47 -4.44
C CYS A 87 8.13 -14.92 -4.59
N PRO A 88 7.74 -15.49 -5.74
CA PRO A 88 6.35 -15.87 -5.97
C PRO A 88 5.89 -16.97 -5.01
N PRO A 89 4.61 -16.91 -4.54
CA PRO A 89 4.04 -17.99 -3.74
C PRO A 89 3.94 -19.30 -4.57
N PRO A 90 3.73 -20.47 -3.96
CA PRO A 90 3.41 -20.64 -2.54
C PRO A 90 4.59 -20.70 -1.59
N ALA A 91 5.72 -21.21 -2.02
CA ALA A 91 6.90 -21.42 -1.17
C ALA A 91 8.03 -20.49 -1.57
N ALA A 92 8.58 -19.78 -0.60
CA ALA A 92 9.74 -18.95 -0.79
C ALA A 92 10.65 -18.98 0.44
N ASP A 93 11.95 -19.02 0.20
CA ASP A 93 12.92 -18.96 1.28
C ASP A 93 12.79 -17.66 2.07
N LYS A 94 12.77 -17.77 3.39
CA LYS A 94 12.64 -16.66 4.32
C LYS A 94 13.70 -15.57 4.08
N GLN A 95 14.96 -15.97 3.80
CA GLN A 95 16.04 -15.02 3.57
C GLN A 95 15.83 -14.23 2.27
N LEU A 96 15.31 -14.90 1.22
CA LEU A 96 14.96 -14.24 -0.04
C LEU A 96 13.81 -13.25 0.15
N ILE A 97 12.78 -13.60 0.94
CA ILE A 97 11.69 -12.70 1.28
C ILE A 97 12.22 -11.45 2.01
N PHE A 98 13.13 -11.64 2.99
CA PHE A 98 13.75 -10.50 3.69
C PHE A 98 14.66 -9.67 2.79
N ALA A 99 15.41 -10.28 1.86
CA ALA A 99 16.21 -9.55 0.90
C ALA A 99 15.34 -8.70 -0.02
N ALA A 100 14.27 -9.27 -0.58
CA ALA A 100 13.30 -8.56 -1.40
C ALA A 100 12.62 -7.39 -0.63
N TRP A 101 12.31 -7.59 0.64
CA TRP A 101 11.77 -6.56 1.51
C TRP A 101 12.75 -5.39 1.74
N ARG A 102 14.03 -5.70 2.05
CA ARG A 102 15.06 -4.67 2.25
C ARG A 102 15.26 -3.82 1.00
N GLU A 103 15.30 -4.45 -0.16
CA GLU A 103 15.41 -3.74 -1.44
C GLU A 103 14.19 -2.85 -1.70
N ALA A 104 12.97 -3.38 -1.50
CA ALA A 104 11.74 -2.61 -1.67
C ALA A 104 11.70 -1.38 -0.74
N ARG A 105 12.19 -1.52 0.50
CA ARG A 105 12.30 -0.44 1.46
C ARG A 105 13.35 0.59 1.04
N ALA A 106 14.53 0.17 0.66
CA ALA A 106 15.60 1.06 0.21
C ALA A 106 15.19 1.89 -1.02
N GLU A 107 14.42 1.31 -1.95
CA GLU A 107 13.87 2.06 -3.08
C GLU A 107 12.77 3.05 -2.66
N ALA A 108 11.93 2.71 -1.68
CA ALA A 108 10.94 3.64 -1.14
C ALA A 108 11.62 4.84 -0.47
N ASP A 109 12.67 4.60 0.33
CA ASP A 109 13.45 5.64 0.99
C ASP A 109 14.15 6.56 -0.03
N LYS A 110 14.70 5.99 -1.12
CA LYS A 110 15.27 6.78 -2.23
C LYS A 110 14.25 7.68 -2.92
N ARG A 111 13.00 7.20 -3.07
CA ARG A 111 11.92 8.01 -3.67
C ARG A 111 11.48 9.14 -2.76
N LEU A 112 11.44 8.91 -1.44
CA LEU A 112 11.11 9.94 -0.45
C LEU A 112 12.21 10.99 -0.31
N SER A 113 13.49 10.58 -0.45
CA SER A 113 14.64 11.49 -0.39
C SER A 113 14.95 12.19 -1.71
N ALA A 114 14.35 11.76 -2.83
CA ALA A 114 14.49 12.45 -4.09
C ALA A 114 13.82 13.82 -4.01
N PRO A 115 14.50 14.90 -4.45
CA PRO A 115 13.90 16.22 -4.46
C PRO A 115 12.61 16.20 -5.27
N SER A 116 11.53 16.69 -4.67
CA SER A 116 10.24 16.78 -5.35
C SER A 116 10.40 17.62 -6.62
N LYS A 117 10.08 17.05 -7.78
CA LYS A 117 10.03 17.80 -9.04
C LYS A 117 8.86 18.78 -9.10
N LYS A 118 7.95 18.70 -8.13
CA LYS A 118 6.79 19.60 -8.01
C LYS A 118 6.93 20.38 -6.71
N ILE A 119 6.93 21.70 -6.83
CA ILE A 119 6.78 22.61 -5.70
C ILE A 119 5.30 22.81 -5.49
N SER A 120 4.79 22.49 -4.31
CA SER A 120 3.40 22.75 -3.95
C SER A 120 3.34 23.82 -2.86
N PHE A 121 2.43 24.77 -3.04
CA PHE A 121 2.20 25.84 -2.08
C PHE A 121 0.83 25.63 -1.41
N ASP A 122 0.76 25.97 -0.12
CA ASP A 122 -0.52 25.99 0.59
C ASP A 122 -1.41 27.12 0.02
N ARG A 123 -2.44 26.72 -0.74
CA ARG A 123 -3.35 27.67 -1.40
C ARG A 123 -3.94 28.68 -0.44
N LYS A 124 -4.21 28.29 0.82
CA LYS A 124 -4.79 29.19 1.82
C LYS A 124 -3.90 30.38 2.14
N LYS A 125 -2.58 30.19 2.16
CA LYS A 125 -1.59 31.25 2.41
C LYS A 125 -1.49 32.24 1.25
N PHE A 126 -1.78 31.79 0.04
CA PHE A 126 -1.67 32.57 -1.19
C PHE A 126 -3.00 33.07 -1.72
N ALA A 127 -4.14 32.63 -1.14
CA ALA A 127 -5.48 33.03 -1.59
C ALA A 127 -5.63 34.54 -1.81
N PRO A 128 -5.19 35.45 -0.91
CA PRO A 128 -5.35 36.89 -1.11
C PRO A 128 -4.64 37.45 -2.35
N TYR A 129 -3.64 36.74 -2.84
CA TYR A 129 -2.86 37.10 -4.02
C TYR A 129 -3.38 36.39 -5.27
N LEU A 130 -3.79 35.12 -5.14
CA LEU A 130 -4.27 34.29 -6.24
C LEU A 130 -5.63 34.74 -6.75
N ASP A 131 -6.50 35.29 -5.89
CA ASP A 131 -7.82 35.79 -6.28
C ASP A 131 -7.73 37.03 -7.20
N LYS A 132 -6.56 37.65 -7.29
CA LYS A 132 -6.27 38.78 -8.18
C LYS A 132 -5.67 38.36 -9.53
N LEU A 133 -5.33 37.09 -9.67
CA LEU A 133 -4.70 36.52 -10.86
C LEU A 133 -5.71 35.63 -11.58
N GLY A 134 -5.91 35.86 -12.86
CA GLY A 134 -7.01 35.25 -13.61
C GLY A 134 -6.80 33.81 -14.02
N SER A 135 -5.55 33.32 -14.07
CA SER A 135 -5.27 31.96 -14.53
C SER A 135 -3.99 31.37 -13.91
N ASP A 136 -3.89 30.03 -13.91
CA ASP A 136 -2.69 29.32 -13.46
C ASP A 136 -1.46 29.68 -14.29
N GLN A 137 -1.61 30.06 -15.56
CA GLN A 137 -0.52 30.49 -16.43
C GLN A 137 0.04 31.87 -16.03
N GLU A 138 -0.81 32.78 -15.59
CA GLU A 138 -0.36 34.09 -15.06
C GLU A 138 0.38 33.94 -13.75
N ILE A 139 -0.05 33.01 -12.89
CA ILE A 139 0.63 32.70 -11.63
C ILE A 139 2.04 32.13 -11.92
N GLU A 140 2.16 31.21 -12.87
CA GLU A 140 3.41 30.61 -13.26
C GLU A 140 4.36 31.66 -13.87
N ALA A 141 3.87 32.54 -14.73
CA ALA A 141 4.65 33.59 -15.36
C ALA A 141 5.22 34.56 -14.32
N LEU A 142 4.39 35.05 -13.38
CA LEU A 142 4.81 35.92 -12.29
C LEU A 142 5.84 35.26 -11.37
N PHE A 143 5.65 33.98 -11.08
CA PHE A 143 6.61 33.22 -10.26
C PHE A 143 7.97 33.06 -10.96
N LEU A 144 7.96 32.78 -12.26
CA LEU A 144 9.19 32.71 -13.05
C LEU A 144 9.90 34.05 -13.13
N GLU A 145 9.17 35.16 -13.27
CA GLU A 145 9.74 36.53 -13.26
C GLU A 145 10.40 36.83 -11.91
N PHE A 146 9.69 36.55 -10.81
CA PHE A 146 10.23 36.70 -9.45
C PHE A 146 11.52 35.92 -9.24
N LEU A 147 11.56 34.65 -9.72
CA LEU A 147 12.76 33.82 -9.60
C LEU A 147 13.91 34.38 -10.42
N ARG A 148 13.67 34.88 -11.63
CA ARG A 148 14.70 35.49 -12.48
C ARG A 148 15.33 36.75 -11.84
N GLU A 149 14.56 37.53 -11.10
CA GLU A 149 15.03 38.70 -10.41
C GLU A 149 15.84 38.39 -9.14
N ARG A 150 15.51 37.29 -8.45
CA ARG A 150 16.08 36.95 -7.13
C ARG A 150 17.20 35.92 -7.18
N VAL A 151 17.27 35.08 -8.22
CA VAL A 151 18.27 34.01 -8.38
C VAL A 151 19.28 34.46 -9.46
N ARG A 152 19.94 35.60 -9.23
CA ARG A 152 21.16 36.04 -9.97
C ARG A 152 22.40 35.64 -9.21
#